data_3c002df1ce08530a45d44fd7719f973b
#
_entry.id   3c002df1ce08530a45d44fd7719f973b
#
_cell.length_a   1.000
_cell.length_b   1.000
_cell.length_c   1.000
_cell.angle_alpha   90.00
_cell.angle_beta   90.00
_cell.angle_gamma   90.00
#
_symmetry.space_group_name_H-M   'P 1'
#
loop_
_entity.id
_entity.type
_entity.pdbx_description
1 polymer ?
#
loop_
_entity_poly.entity_id
_entity_poly.type
_entity_poly.pdbx_seq_one_letter_code
_entity_poly.pdbx_strand_id
1 'polypeptide(L)'
;LHDRHRVDRAGRGTFERVMRGMAALKRHGVPFCIICVLTYEHLARVEELFHFLRDCGPEQIIFNFDEREGSHRETSFAAADAVPRFREFVSRMLRLNRAHGNPLSFRNIVVDLLGERDPRLNHQVVPWRILSVDWQGNVCTFSPELLGTRDPAYDNFLLGNLAESSIAEISARPTFRRLRGEIERGIKRCRAECEYFDWCGGGAPSNKYFELGSFEQTETIYCRLMRKAVCDANLDLIEADVQEMGTAKAARSQTT
;
A
#
# COMPACT_ATOMS: atom_id res chain seq x y z
N LEU A 1 -18.18 -10.71 3.78
CA LEU A 1 -17.33 -10.00 2.81
C LEU A 1 -16.25 -10.92 2.24
N HIS A 2 -15.39 -11.50 3.07
CA HIS A 2 -14.24 -12.30 2.62
C HIS A 2 -14.60 -13.33 1.54
N ASP A 3 -15.60 -14.17 1.74
CA ASP A 3 -15.96 -15.27 0.84
C ASP A 3 -16.59 -14.84 -0.49
N ARG A 4 -16.94 -13.57 -0.66
CA ARG A 4 -17.35 -13.02 -1.97
C ARG A 4 -16.14 -12.82 -2.91
N HIS A 5 -14.95 -12.61 -2.34
CA HIS A 5 -13.73 -12.29 -3.08
C HIS A 5 -12.66 -13.38 -3.00
N ARG A 6 -12.75 -14.26 -2.01
CA ARG A 6 -11.76 -15.31 -1.74
C ARG A 6 -12.41 -16.68 -1.73
N VAL A 7 -12.42 -17.32 -2.88
CA VAL A 7 -12.96 -18.67 -3.09
C VAL A 7 -11.86 -19.64 -3.49
N ASP A 8 -12.08 -20.92 -3.21
CA ASP A 8 -11.22 -22.00 -3.70
C ASP A 8 -11.53 -22.32 -5.18
N ARG A 9 -10.77 -23.28 -5.77
CA ARG A 9 -10.98 -23.69 -7.16
C ARG A 9 -12.38 -24.27 -7.45
N ALA A 10 -13.10 -24.67 -6.43
CA ALA A 10 -14.48 -25.16 -6.52
C ALA A 10 -15.53 -24.06 -6.24
N GLY A 11 -15.11 -22.79 -6.14
CA GLY A 11 -15.99 -21.65 -5.88
C GLY A 11 -16.47 -21.53 -4.44
N ARG A 12 -15.91 -22.31 -3.48
CA ARG A 12 -16.33 -22.28 -2.08
C ARG A 12 -15.53 -21.21 -1.32
N GLY A 13 -16.19 -20.49 -0.39
CA GLY A 13 -15.56 -19.54 0.50
C GLY A 13 -14.39 -20.12 1.30
N THR A 14 -13.39 -19.31 1.61
CA THR A 14 -12.17 -19.75 2.28
C THR A 14 -12.01 -19.18 3.69
N PHE A 15 -12.94 -18.36 4.18
CA PHE A 15 -12.87 -17.67 5.47
C PHE A 15 -12.59 -18.63 6.64
N GLU A 16 -13.39 -19.68 6.75
CA GLU A 16 -13.23 -20.68 7.82
C GLU A 16 -11.86 -21.36 7.82
N ARG A 17 -11.26 -21.58 6.63
CA ARG A 17 -9.91 -22.14 6.55
C ARG A 17 -8.85 -21.16 7.03
N VAL A 18 -9.00 -19.88 6.69
CA VAL A 18 -8.12 -18.82 7.17
C VAL A 18 -8.21 -18.71 8.68
N MET A 19 -9.43 -18.68 9.26
CA MET A 19 -9.62 -18.60 10.71
C MET A 19 -9.02 -19.79 11.45
N ARG A 20 -9.17 -21.01 10.92
CA ARG A 20 -8.51 -22.21 11.50
C ARG A 20 -6.99 -22.10 11.42
N GLY A 21 -6.44 -21.56 10.32
CA GLY A 21 -5.00 -21.33 10.18
C GLY A 21 -4.47 -20.36 11.23
N MET A 22 -5.11 -19.21 11.40
CA MET A 22 -4.75 -18.22 12.44
C MET A 22 -4.88 -18.79 13.84
N ALA A 23 -5.93 -19.56 14.12
CA ALA A 23 -6.09 -20.24 15.43
C ALA A 23 -4.97 -21.26 15.69
N ALA A 24 -4.50 -21.96 14.64
CA ALA A 24 -3.36 -22.88 14.77
C ALA A 24 -2.07 -22.12 15.06
N LEU A 25 -1.78 -21.03 14.36
CA LEU A 25 -0.60 -20.18 14.62
C LEU A 25 -0.60 -19.67 16.07
N LYS A 26 -1.73 -19.13 16.54
CA LYS A 26 -1.89 -18.68 17.93
C LYS A 26 -1.62 -19.80 18.95
N ARG A 27 -2.21 -20.97 18.73
CA ARG A 27 -2.07 -22.12 19.64
C ARG A 27 -0.63 -22.59 19.78
N HIS A 28 0.17 -22.40 18.71
CA HIS A 28 1.59 -22.78 18.69
C HIS A 28 2.54 -21.62 18.98
N GLY A 29 2.04 -20.44 19.36
CA GLY A 29 2.85 -19.27 19.65
C GLY A 29 3.61 -18.72 18.44
N VAL A 30 3.14 -18.99 17.22
CA VAL A 30 3.75 -18.50 15.98
C VAL A 30 3.18 -17.13 15.65
N PRO A 31 4.00 -16.07 15.62
CA PRO A 31 3.57 -14.74 15.26
C PRO A 31 3.15 -14.68 13.78
N PHE A 32 2.20 -13.81 13.45
CA PHE A 32 1.74 -13.62 12.07
C PHE A 32 1.28 -12.19 11.83
N CYS A 33 1.38 -11.76 10.57
CA CYS A 33 0.84 -10.50 10.09
C CYS A 33 -0.43 -10.74 9.25
N ILE A 34 -1.32 -9.75 9.21
CA ILE A 34 -2.49 -9.77 8.34
C ILE A 34 -2.31 -8.73 7.24
N ILE A 35 -2.41 -9.18 5.98
CA ILE A 35 -2.64 -8.30 4.83
C ILE A 35 -4.16 -8.29 4.57
N CYS A 36 -4.79 -7.16 4.85
CA CYS A 36 -6.22 -6.96 4.65
C CYS A 36 -6.46 -6.15 3.37
N VAL A 37 -7.06 -6.78 2.36
CA VAL A 37 -7.45 -6.08 1.13
C VAL A 37 -8.82 -5.45 1.34
N LEU A 38 -8.85 -4.13 1.36
CA LEU A 38 -10.07 -3.34 1.48
C LEU A 38 -10.79 -3.25 0.13
N THR A 39 -12.11 -3.26 0.18
CA THR A 39 -12.98 -2.79 -0.89
C THR A 39 -13.73 -1.57 -0.38
N TYR A 40 -14.34 -0.81 -1.29
CA TYR A 40 -15.10 0.38 -0.92
C TYR A 40 -16.18 0.11 0.15
N GLU A 41 -16.77 -1.09 0.15
CA GLU A 41 -17.77 -1.51 1.14
C GLU A 41 -17.21 -1.56 2.58
N HIS A 42 -15.92 -1.84 2.76
CA HIS A 42 -15.29 -1.86 4.09
C HIS A 42 -15.27 -0.48 4.75
N LEU A 43 -15.29 0.60 3.97
CA LEU A 43 -15.22 1.96 4.49
C LEU A 43 -16.39 2.32 5.43
N ALA A 44 -17.53 1.66 5.27
CA ALA A 44 -18.69 1.83 6.14
C ALA A 44 -18.68 0.93 7.39
N ARG A 45 -17.66 0.05 7.55
CA ARG A 45 -17.64 -0.99 8.59
C ARG A 45 -16.37 -0.93 9.42
N VAL A 46 -15.92 0.27 9.78
CA VAL A 46 -14.64 0.50 10.45
C VAL A 46 -14.60 -0.21 11.80
N GLU A 47 -15.66 -0.07 12.61
CA GLU A 47 -15.74 -0.65 13.95
C GLU A 47 -15.75 -2.18 13.91
N GLU A 48 -16.55 -2.78 13.02
CA GLU A 48 -16.60 -4.23 12.84
C GLU A 48 -15.21 -4.77 12.47
N LEU A 49 -14.55 -4.10 11.53
CA LEU A 49 -13.22 -4.49 11.06
C LEU A 49 -12.16 -4.31 12.16
N PHE A 50 -12.23 -3.21 12.91
CA PHE A 50 -11.31 -2.96 14.03
C PHE A 50 -11.41 -4.09 15.08
N HIS A 51 -12.61 -4.40 15.55
CA HIS A 51 -12.83 -5.45 16.55
C HIS A 51 -12.41 -6.82 16.03
N PHE A 52 -12.75 -7.15 14.79
CA PHE A 52 -12.33 -8.40 14.16
C PHE A 52 -10.80 -8.53 14.12
N LEU A 53 -10.08 -7.51 13.65
CA LEU A 53 -8.62 -7.53 13.56
C LEU A 53 -7.97 -7.60 14.94
N ARG A 54 -8.49 -6.88 15.92
CA ARG A 54 -8.02 -6.94 17.31
C ARG A 54 -8.17 -8.36 17.88
N ASP A 55 -9.32 -8.98 17.67
CA ASP A 55 -9.59 -10.33 18.20
C ASP A 55 -8.78 -11.42 17.48
N CYS A 56 -8.40 -11.18 16.22
CA CYS A 56 -7.41 -12.00 15.50
C CYS A 56 -6.01 -11.91 16.13
N GLY A 57 -5.62 -10.79 16.74
CA GLY A 57 -4.35 -10.61 17.45
C GLY A 57 -3.10 -10.78 16.58
N PRO A 58 -2.98 -10.16 15.41
CA PRO A 58 -1.77 -10.19 14.62
C PRO A 58 -0.69 -9.30 15.25
N GLU A 59 0.59 -9.56 14.93
CA GLU A 59 1.67 -8.63 15.28
C GLU A 59 1.59 -7.34 14.49
N GLN A 60 1.17 -7.42 13.21
CA GLN A 60 1.11 -6.28 12.32
C GLN A 60 -0.01 -6.43 11.29
N ILE A 61 -0.62 -5.30 10.93
CA ILE A 61 -1.64 -5.20 9.90
C ILE A 61 -1.14 -4.33 8.77
N ILE A 62 -1.36 -4.79 7.54
CA ILE A 62 -1.12 -4.06 6.30
C ILE A 62 -2.46 -3.93 5.59
N PHE A 63 -2.90 -2.71 5.31
CA PHE A 63 -4.06 -2.48 4.48
C PHE A 63 -3.61 -2.27 3.02
N ASN A 64 -4.16 -3.10 2.13
CA ASN A 64 -4.17 -2.84 0.71
C ASN A 64 -5.62 -2.58 0.29
N PHE A 65 -5.84 -2.16 -0.94
CA PHE A 65 -7.18 -2.13 -1.53
C PHE A 65 -7.20 -2.96 -2.83
N ASP A 66 -8.34 -3.12 -3.44
CA ASP A 66 -8.50 -3.85 -4.70
C ASP A 66 -7.97 -2.99 -5.87
N GLU A 67 -6.65 -3.04 -6.06
CA GLU A 67 -5.92 -2.25 -7.05
C GLU A 67 -6.15 -2.76 -8.48
N ARG A 68 -6.02 -1.86 -9.44
CA ARG A 68 -5.92 -2.25 -10.86
C ARG A 68 -4.49 -2.71 -11.12
N GLU A 69 -4.30 -4.01 -11.26
CA GLU A 69 -2.99 -4.59 -11.57
C GLU A 69 -3.10 -5.98 -12.20
N GLY A 70 -2.17 -6.34 -13.05
CA GLY A 70 -2.13 -7.64 -13.70
C GLY A 70 -3.43 -7.96 -14.44
N SER A 71 -4.11 -9.02 -14.02
CA SER A 71 -5.40 -9.44 -14.55
C SER A 71 -6.60 -8.70 -13.95
N HIS A 72 -6.42 -8.00 -12.83
CA HIS A 72 -7.49 -7.26 -12.14
C HIS A 72 -7.62 -5.87 -12.77
N ARG A 73 -8.70 -5.67 -13.55
CA ARG A 73 -8.89 -4.48 -14.39
C ARG A 73 -9.74 -3.39 -13.75
N GLU A 74 -10.39 -3.67 -12.65
CA GLU A 74 -11.33 -2.78 -11.98
C GLU A 74 -10.93 -2.58 -10.53
N THR A 75 -11.41 -1.52 -9.92
CA THR A 75 -11.31 -1.26 -8.49
C THR A 75 -12.66 -0.77 -7.97
N SER A 76 -13.04 -1.17 -6.79
CA SER A 76 -14.24 -0.66 -6.12
C SER A 76 -14.09 0.81 -5.72
N PHE A 77 -12.88 1.37 -5.72
CA PHE A 77 -12.57 2.75 -5.34
C PHE A 77 -12.67 3.76 -6.50
N ALA A 78 -13.35 3.41 -7.59
CA ALA A 78 -13.60 4.34 -8.69
C ALA A 78 -14.68 5.41 -8.37
N ALA A 79 -15.40 5.28 -7.26
CA ALA A 79 -16.42 6.24 -6.83
C ALA A 79 -15.83 7.62 -6.54
N ALA A 80 -16.57 8.69 -6.86
CA ALA A 80 -16.09 10.07 -6.69
C ALA A 80 -15.78 10.45 -5.25
N ASP A 81 -16.47 9.82 -4.29
CA ASP A 81 -16.31 10.04 -2.85
C ASP A 81 -15.35 9.03 -2.17
N ALA A 82 -14.64 8.19 -2.95
CA ALA A 82 -13.76 7.17 -2.41
C ALA A 82 -12.62 7.77 -1.56
N VAL A 83 -12.00 8.87 -2.00
CA VAL A 83 -10.88 9.50 -1.30
C VAL A 83 -11.32 10.08 0.06
N PRO A 84 -12.34 10.94 0.17
CA PRO A 84 -12.77 11.45 1.47
C PRO A 84 -13.27 10.35 2.39
N ARG A 85 -13.98 9.33 1.89
CA ARG A 85 -14.38 8.19 2.72
C ARG A 85 -13.21 7.34 3.19
N PHE A 86 -12.20 7.16 2.37
CA PHE A 86 -11.00 6.43 2.78
C PHE A 86 -10.21 7.22 3.84
N ARG A 87 -10.08 8.56 3.69
CA ARG A 87 -9.50 9.43 4.73
C ARG A 87 -10.24 9.28 6.06
N GLU A 88 -11.58 9.34 6.04
CA GLU A 88 -12.39 9.14 7.24
C GLU A 88 -12.20 7.73 7.83
N PHE A 89 -12.18 6.68 6.99
CA PHE A 89 -11.89 5.32 7.42
C PHE A 89 -10.55 5.24 8.19
N VAL A 90 -9.48 5.81 7.64
CA VAL A 90 -8.16 5.82 8.29
C VAL A 90 -8.22 6.58 9.61
N SER A 91 -8.79 7.79 9.63
CA SER A 91 -8.94 8.60 10.84
C SER A 91 -9.72 7.88 11.94
N ARG A 92 -10.85 7.23 11.60
CA ARG A 92 -11.66 6.45 12.56
C ARG A 92 -10.93 5.22 13.07
N MET A 93 -10.25 4.48 12.19
CA MET A 93 -9.45 3.30 12.56
C MET A 93 -8.35 3.66 13.57
N LEU A 94 -7.63 4.77 13.32
CA LEU A 94 -6.57 5.24 14.21
C LEU A 94 -7.12 5.76 15.55
N ARG A 95 -8.24 6.50 15.54
CA ARG A 95 -8.91 6.94 16.79
C ARG A 95 -9.39 5.76 17.62
N LEU A 96 -10.03 4.76 17.00
CA LEU A 96 -10.45 3.53 17.69
C LEU A 96 -9.25 2.80 18.29
N ASN A 97 -8.17 2.67 17.55
CA ASN A 97 -6.95 2.03 18.06
C ASN A 97 -6.42 2.75 19.29
N ARG A 98 -6.33 4.09 19.23
CA ARG A 98 -5.90 4.92 20.38
C ARG A 98 -6.83 4.79 21.57
N ALA A 99 -8.15 4.85 21.37
CA ALA A 99 -9.14 4.73 22.43
C ALA A 99 -9.10 3.37 23.17
N HIS A 100 -8.59 2.33 22.51
CA HIS A 100 -8.43 1.00 23.09
C HIS A 100 -6.99 0.70 23.57
N GLY A 101 -6.13 1.70 23.70
CA GLY A 101 -4.75 1.56 24.17
C GLY A 101 -3.78 1.02 23.10
N ASN A 102 -4.05 1.26 21.83
CA ASN A 102 -3.23 0.86 20.67
C ASN A 102 -2.97 -0.65 20.56
N PRO A 103 -4.00 -1.51 20.59
CA PRO A 103 -3.81 -2.96 20.50
C PRO A 103 -3.35 -3.44 19.12
N LEU A 104 -3.47 -2.60 18.08
CA LEU A 104 -3.11 -2.95 16.71
C LEU A 104 -1.89 -2.15 16.23
N SER A 105 -0.95 -2.83 15.59
CA SER A 105 0.18 -2.21 14.90
C SER A 105 -0.11 -2.13 13.40
N PHE A 106 -0.17 -0.93 12.83
CA PHE A 106 -0.39 -0.71 11.41
C PHE A 106 0.91 -0.33 10.70
N ARG A 107 1.20 -1.02 9.60
CA ARG A 107 2.44 -0.78 8.84
C ARG A 107 2.34 0.41 7.89
N ASN A 108 1.18 0.66 7.31
CA ASN A 108 1.05 1.56 6.16
C ASN A 108 -0.07 2.60 6.23
N ILE A 109 -0.77 2.71 7.35
CA ILE A 109 -1.74 3.79 7.61
C ILE A 109 -1.33 4.70 8.78
N VAL A 110 -0.26 4.38 9.50
CA VAL A 110 0.41 5.27 10.45
C VAL A 110 1.59 5.90 9.74
N VAL A 111 1.66 7.22 9.79
CA VAL A 111 2.75 8.00 9.21
C VAL A 111 3.72 8.37 10.32
N ASP A 112 4.92 7.87 10.24
CA ASP A 112 6.01 8.30 11.10
C ASP A 112 6.64 9.57 10.49
N LEU A 113 6.10 10.73 10.88
CA LEU A 113 6.56 12.04 10.42
C LEU A 113 7.86 12.49 11.08
N LEU A 114 8.23 11.86 12.20
CA LEU A 114 9.41 12.22 13.00
C LEU A 114 10.50 11.14 12.97
N GLY A 115 10.25 10.02 12.30
CA GLY A 115 11.16 8.89 12.26
C GLY A 115 12.40 9.13 11.41
N GLU A 116 13.46 8.38 11.72
CA GLU A 116 14.76 8.42 11.01
C GLU A 116 14.71 7.84 9.59
N ARG A 117 13.57 7.29 9.17
CA ARG A 117 13.44 6.77 7.80
C ARG A 117 13.45 7.93 6.82
N ASP A 118 14.36 7.88 5.84
CA ASP A 118 14.29 8.79 4.70
C ASP A 118 12.98 8.49 3.93
N PRO A 119 11.93 9.33 4.07
CA PRO A 119 10.65 9.09 3.42
C PRO A 119 10.77 9.14 1.89
N ARG A 120 11.85 9.74 1.38
CA ARG A 120 12.18 9.84 -0.04
C ARG A 120 12.67 8.52 -0.63
N LEU A 121 13.02 7.53 0.22
CA LEU A 121 13.51 6.24 -0.24
C LEU A 121 12.33 5.32 -0.62
N ASN A 122 11.77 5.55 -1.78
CA ASN A 122 10.79 4.65 -2.35
C ASN A 122 11.47 3.47 -3.06
N HIS A 123 11.47 2.31 -2.42
CA HIS A 123 12.11 1.10 -2.98
C HIS A 123 11.51 0.65 -4.32
N GLN A 124 10.25 0.98 -4.60
CA GLN A 124 9.57 0.62 -5.84
C GLN A 124 10.10 1.35 -7.08
N VAL A 125 10.79 2.49 -6.89
CA VAL A 125 11.38 3.26 -7.99
C VAL A 125 12.89 3.04 -8.14
N VAL A 126 13.49 2.27 -7.24
CA VAL A 126 14.94 1.98 -7.28
C VAL A 126 15.16 0.64 -7.98
N PRO A 127 15.91 0.60 -9.09
CA PRO A 127 16.19 -0.64 -9.80
C PRO A 127 16.75 -1.73 -8.89
N TRP A 128 16.28 -2.95 -9.06
CA TRP A 128 16.75 -4.16 -8.36
C TRP A 128 16.54 -4.17 -6.83
N ARG A 129 15.90 -3.17 -6.26
CA ARG A 129 15.44 -3.23 -4.86
C ARG A 129 14.29 -4.23 -4.68
N ILE A 130 13.48 -4.38 -5.73
CA ILE A 130 12.50 -5.45 -5.86
C ILE A 130 12.97 -6.28 -7.06
N LEU A 131 13.32 -7.53 -6.83
CA LEU A 131 13.68 -8.51 -7.84
C LEU A 131 12.61 -9.59 -7.85
N SER A 132 11.91 -9.71 -8.97
CA SER A 132 10.91 -10.76 -9.19
C SER A 132 11.47 -11.78 -10.17
N VAL A 133 11.37 -13.06 -9.81
CA VAL A 133 11.89 -14.18 -10.61
C VAL A 133 10.78 -15.20 -10.76
N ASP A 134 10.49 -15.62 -11.98
CA ASP A 134 9.58 -16.73 -12.21
C ASP A 134 10.28 -18.10 -12.12
N TRP A 135 9.51 -19.17 -12.23
CA TRP A 135 10.02 -20.54 -12.14
C TRP A 135 10.95 -20.94 -13.29
N GLN A 136 10.97 -20.17 -14.37
CA GLN A 136 11.88 -20.39 -15.52
C GLN A 136 13.17 -19.56 -15.40
N GLY A 137 13.30 -18.74 -14.34
CA GLY A 137 14.45 -17.86 -14.13
C GLY A 137 14.33 -16.50 -14.83
N ASN A 138 13.19 -16.20 -15.47
CA ASN A 138 12.94 -14.88 -16.03
C ASN A 138 12.78 -13.84 -14.93
N VAL A 139 13.30 -12.64 -15.18
CA VAL A 139 13.32 -11.58 -14.16
C VAL A 139 12.63 -10.30 -14.59
N CYS A 140 12.03 -9.66 -13.60
CA CYS A 140 11.55 -8.29 -13.65
C CYS A 140 12.06 -7.51 -12.41
N THR A 141 11.97 -6.19 -12.46
CA THR A 141 12.27 -5.30 -11.33
C THR A 141 11.20 -4.23 -11.18
N PHE A 142 11.30 -3.43 -10.12
CA PHE A 142 10.38 -2.37 -9.68
C PHE A 142 9.10 -2.91 -9.04
N SER A 143 8.42 -3.90 -9.62
CA SER A 143 7.18 -4.44 -9.09
C SER A 143 6.98 -5.88 -9.56
N PRO A 144 6.58 -6.83 -8.67
CA PRO A 144 6.29 -8.20 -9.04
C PRO A 144 5.09 -8.33 -10.00
N GLU A 145 4.14 -7.39 -9.96
CA GLU A 145 2.94 -7.39 -10.79
C GLU A 145 3.24 -7.20 -12.28
N LEU A 146 4.42 -6.65 -12.60
CA LEU A 146 4.87 -6.52 -13.99
C LEU A 146 5.29 -7.86 -14.58
N LEU A 147 5.84 -8.77 -13.77
CA LEU A 147 6.31 -10.09 -14.24
C LEU A 147 5.13 -10.93 -14.76
N GLY A 148 5.20 -11.32 -16.03
CA GLY A 148 4.12 -12.06 -16.70
C GLY A 148 3.04 -11.18 -17.33
N THR A 149 3.11 -9.85 -17.17
CA THR A 149 2.24 -8.92 -17.88
C THR A 149 2.63 -8.86 -19.35
N ARG A 150 1.66 -9.08 -20.25
CA ARG A 150 1.90 -9.06 -21.70
C ARG A 150 1.83 -7.64 -22.23
N ASP A 151 2.99 -7.12 -22.59
CA ASP A 151 3.14 -5.86 -23.34
C ASP A 151 4.41 -5.93 -24.20
N PRO A 152 4.25 -6.14 -25.53
CA PRO A 152 5.38 -6.25 -26.44
C PRO A 152 6.26 -5.00 -26.47
N ALA A 153 5.73 -3.83 -26.12
CA ALA A 153 6.51 -2.60 -26.03
C ALA A 153 7.60 -2.66 -24.97
N TYR A 154 7.45 -3.54 -23.97
CA TYR A 154 8.42 -3.74 -22.87
C TYR A 154 8.95 -5.18 -22.81
N ASP A 155 8.97 -5.90 -23.95
CA ASP A 155 9.35 -7.32 -24.02
C ASP A 155 8.57 -8.18 -23.02
N ASN A 156 7.31 -7.87 -22.81
CA ASN A 156 6.43 -8.49 -21.81
C ASN A 156 6.98 -8.42 -20.37
N PHE A 157 7.78 -7.40 -20.07
CA PHE A 157 8.50 -7.21 -18.80
C PHE A 157 9.43 -8.38 -18.41
N LEU A 158 9.83 -9.20 -19.38
CA LEU A 158 10.85 -10.22 -19.21
C LEU A 158 12.23 -9.58 -19.52
N LEU A 159 12.81 -8.93 -18.52
CA LEU A 159 14.03 -8.13 -18.70
C LEU A 159 15.27 -8.99 -18.98
N GLY A 160 15.24 -10.26 -18.60
CA GLY A 160 16.29 -11.24 -18.82
C GLY A 160 16.02 -12.54 -18.10
N ASN A 161 17.01 -13.46 -18.15
CA ASN A 161 16.95 -14.74 -17.45
C ASN A 161 18.26 -14.94 -16.67
N LEU A 162 18.17 -15.31 -15.39
CA LEU A 162 19.33 -15.45 -14.51
C LEU A 162 20.18 -16.68 -14.83
N ALA A 163 19.66 -17.65 -15.58
CA ALA A 163 20.48 -18.77 -16.08
C ALA A 163 21.37 -18.36 -17.26
N GLU A 164 21.07 -17.22 -17.92
CA GLU A 164 21.72 -16.81 -19.16
C GLU A 164 22.53 -15.52 -19.02
N SER A 165 22.15 -14.65 -18.07
CA SER A 165 22.71 -13.29 -17.95
C SER A 165 22.77 -12.82 -16.51
N SER A 166 23.84 -12.10 -16.19
CA SER A 166 23.97 -11.38 -14.93
C SER A 166 23.04 -10.16 -14.86
N ILE A 167 22.75 -9.67 -13.66
CA ILE A 167 21.99 -8.44 -13.43
C ILE A 167 22.66 -7.23 -14.13
N ALA A 168 23.99 -7.20 -14.21
CA ALA A 168 24.72 -6.12 -14.89
C ALA A 168 24.44 -6.13 -16.40
N GLU A 169 24.47 -7.30 -17.04
CA GLU A 169 24.16 -7.46 -18.47
C GLU A 169 22.70 -7.14 -18.76
N ILE A 170 21.77 -7.59 -17.90
CA ILE A 170 20.35 -7.24 -18.01
C ILE A 170 20.14 -5.73 -17.89
N SER A 171 20.84 -5.07 -16.98
CA SER A 171 20.77 -3.61 -16.78
C SER A 171 21.33 -2.82 -17.99
N ALA A 172 22.15 -3.44 -18.83
CA ALA A 172 22.67 -2.83 -20.04
C ALA A 172 21.70 -2.95 -21.24
N ARG A 173 20.65 -3.76 -21.15
CA ARG A 173 19.69 -3.98 -22.26
C ARG A 173 18.87 -2.73 -22.57
N PRO A 174 18.52 -2.48 -23.83
CA PRO A 174 17.72 -1.31 -24.24
C PRO A 174 16.37 -1.25 -23.54
N THR A 175 15.65 -2.38 -23.40
CA THR A 175 14.34 -2.46 -22.72
C THR A 175 14.42 -2.02 -21.27
N PHE A 176 15.42 -2.50 -20.52
CA PHE A 176 15.61 -2.06 -19.13
C PHE A 176 15.90 -0.56 -19.05
N ARG A 177 16.79 -0.03 -19.90
CA ARG A 177 17.13 1.40 -19.93
C ARG A 177 15.93 2.27 -20.26
N ARG A 178 15.10 1.83 -21.20
CA ARG A 178 13.86 2.51 -21.56
C ARG A 178 12.89 2.52 -20.38
N LEU A 179 12.57 1.37 -19.79
CA LEU A 179 11.68 1.25 -18.64
C LEU A 179 12.15 2.14 -17.47
N ARG A 180 13.43 2.06 -17.13
CA ARG A 180 14.05 2.91 -16.11
C ARG A 180 13.90 4.40 -16.44
N GLY A 181 14.18 4.80 -17.67
CA GLY A 181 14.09 6.20 -18.09
C GLY A 181 12.67 6.75 -18.01
N GLU A 182 11.65 5.97 -18.36
CA GLU A 182 10.25 6.37 -18.23
C GLU A 182 9.84 6.52 -16.74
N ILE A 183 10.25 5.59 -15.88
CA ILE A 183 10.03 5.68 -14.42
C ILE A 183 10.71 6.94 -13.86
N GLU A 184 11.96 7.22 -14.23
CA GLU A 184 12.69 8.41 -13.78
C GLU A 184 11.99 9.71 -14.24
N ARG A 185 11.42 9.76 -15.45
CA ARG A 185 10.62 10.90 -15.91
C ARG A 185 9.34 11.07 -15.08
N GLY A 186 8.64 9.97 -14.78
CA GLY A 186 7.48 10.00 -13.90
C GLY A 186 7.79 10.48 -12.48
N ILE A 187 8.96 10.12 -11.92
CA ILE A 187 9.43 10.61 -10.63
C ILE A 187 9.70 12.11 -10.68
N LYS A 188 10.39 12.58 -11.75
CA LYS A 188 10.67 14.03 -11.94
C LYS A 188 9.38 14.84 -12.02
N ARG A 189 8.37 14.33 -12.74
CA ARG A 189 7.05 14.97 -12.78
C ARG A 189 6.38 15.01 -11.41
N CYS A 190 6.35 13.90 -10.67
CA CYS A 190 5.83 13.88 -9.30
C CYS A 190 6.54 14.92 -8.42
N ARG A 191 7.87 15.04 -8.53
CA ARG A 191 8.64 16.04 -7.76
C ARG A 191 8.25 17.48 -8.10
N ALA A 192 7.93 17.75 -9.36
CA ALA A 192 7.57 19.09 -9.82
C ALA A 192 6.12 19.48 -9.51
N GLU A 193 5.22 18.51 -9.45
CA GLU A 193 3.77 18.74 -9.46
C GLU A 193 3.08 18.43 -8.12
N CYS A 194 3.71 17.64 -7.20
CA CYS A 194 3.04 17.07 -6.04
C CYS A 194 3.65 17.52 -4.71
N GLU A 195 2.86 18.14 -3.87
CA GLU A 195 3.23 18.58 -2.51
C GLU A 195 3.58 17.42 -1.55
N TYR A 196 3.08 16.20 -1.83
CA TYR A 196 3.38 14.99 -1.05
C TYR A 196 4.66 14.27 -1.50
N PHE A 197 5.44 14.88 -2.41
CA PHE A 197 6.59 14.18 -3.01
C PHE A 197 7.62 13.75 -1.96
N ASP A 198 7.95 14.61 -1.02
CA ASP A 198 8.97 14.32 0.01
C ASP A 198 8.55 13.18 0.94
N TRP A 199 7.25 12.99 1.12
CA TRP A 199 6.67 11.84 1.82
C TRP A 199 6.62 10.57 0.94
N CYS A 200 6.25 10.71 -0.36
CA CYS A 200 5.91 9.58 -1.23
C CYS A 200 7.09 9.06 -2.06
N GLY A 201 8.02 9.93 -2.49
CA GLY A 201 9.15 9.58 -3.35
C GLY A 201 8.77 9.15 -4.78
N GLY A 202 7.59 9.55 -5.30
CA GLY A 202 7.23 9.37 -6.70
C GLY A 202 6.24 8.23 -7.01
N GLY A 203 5.65 7.62 -5.99
CA GLY A 203 4.59 6.62 -6.14
C GLY A 203 5.09 5.25 -6.59
N ALA A 204 4.15 4.37 -6.96
CA ALA A 204 4.45 3.03 -7.48
C ALA A 204 4.37 3.03 -9.01
N PRO A 205 5.45 2.65 -9.72
CA PRO A 205 5.45 2.62 -11.17
C PRO A 205 4.39 1.68 -11.77
N SER A 206 4.18 0.51 -11.17
CA SER A 206 3.16 -0.44 -11.61
C SER A 206 1.76 0.15 -11.57
N ASN A 207 1.39 0.88 -10.50
CA ASN A 207 0.09 1.55 -10.44
C ASN A 207 -0.08 2.59 -11.55
N LYS A 208 0.96 3.38 -11.85
CA LYS A 208 0.93 4.33 -12.97
C LYS A 208 0.66 3.63 -14.31
N TYR A 209 1.36 2.52 -14.53
CA TYR A 209 1.19 1.74 -15.75
C TYR A 209 -0.20 1.08 -15.84
N PHE A 210 -0.64 0.38 -14.81
CA PHE A 210 -1.92 -0.35 -14.84
C PHE A 210 -3.15 0.57 -14.80
N GLU A 211 -3.07 1.69 -14.08
CA GLU A 211 -4.17 2.63 -13.98
C GLU A 211 -4.25 3.60 -15.17
N LEU A 212 -3.10 4.03 -15.71
CA LEU A 212 -2.99 5.16 -16.62
C LEU A 212 -2.24 4.85 -17.93
N GLY A 213 -1.76 3.61 -18.10
CA GLY A 213 -1.10 3.15 -19.32
C GLY A 213 0.33 3.68 -19.54
N SER A 214 0.94 4.35 -18.54
CA SER A 214 2.29 4.91 -18.70
C SER A 214 2.99 5.09 -17.36
N PHE A 215 4.29 4.82 -17.31
CA PHE A 215 5.14 5.04 -16.14
C PHE A 215 5.42 6.54 -15.87
N GLU A 216 5.16 7.42 -16.84
CA GLU A 216 5.45 8.84 -16.76
C GLU A 216 4.34 9.66 -16.09
N GLN A 217 3.23 9.04 -15.73
CA GLN A 217 2.11 9.71 -15.06
C GLN A 217 2.43 10.04 -13.60
N THR A 218 1.64 10.91 -13.00
CA THR A 218 1.87 11.36 -11.63
C THR A 218 0.86 10.79 -10.63
N GLU A 219 -0.41 11.09 -10.78
CA GLU A 219 -1.42 10.76 -9.79
C GLU A 219 -2.26 9.53 -10.18
N THR A 220 -2.32 8.54 -9.29
CA THR A 220 -3.10 7.30 -9.42
C THR A 220 -4.15 7.22 -8.31
N ILE A 221 -5.10 6.28 -8.41
CA ILE A 221 -6.03 5.96 -7.31
C ILE A 221 -5.22 5.52 -6.08
N TYR A 222 -4.23 4.65 -6.28
CA TYR A 222 -3.31 4.24 -5.22
C TYR A 222 -2.67 5.45 -4.52
N CYS A 223 -2.13 6.38 -5.29
CA CYS A 223 -1.52 7.60 -4.76
C CYS A 223 -2.52 8.41 -3.91
N ARG A 224 -3.74 8.64 -4.44
CA ARG A 224 -4.77 9.41 -3.73
C ARG A 224 -5.20 8.76 -2.41
N LEU A 225 -5.35 7.43 -2.40
CA LEU A 225 -5.77 6.69 -1.21
C LEU A 225 -4.61 6.46 -0.24
N MET A 226 -3.59 5.70 -0.66
CA MET A 226 -2.56 5.15 0.23
C MET A 226 -1.42 6.13 0.53
N ARG A 227 -1.36 7.27 -0.15
CA ARG A 227 -0.37 8.32 0.12
C ARG A 227 -1.04 9.59 0.64
N LYS A 228 -1.81 10.27 -0.19
CA LYS A 228 -2.40 11.56 0.19
C LYS A 228 -3.40 11.43 1.32
N ALA A 229 -4.46 10.64 1.17
CA ALA A 229 -5.49 10.50 2.20
C ALA A 229 -4.96 9.91 3.53
N VAL A 230 -3.98 8.99 3.48
CA VAL A 230 -3.32 8.50 4.69
C VAL A 230 -2.51 9.61 5.38
N CYS A 231 -1.74 10.38 4.62
CA CYS A 231 -0.98 11.53 5.17
C CYS A 231 -1.92 12.52 5.83
N ASP A 232 -2.95 12.96 5.12
CA ASP A 232 -3.95 13.91 5.61
C ASP A 232 -4.65 13.43 6.87
N ALA A 233 -5.06 12.16 6.91
CA ALA A 233 -5.71 11.59 8.09
C ALA A 233 -4.83 11.59 9.34
N ASN A 234 -3.52 11.39 9.17
CA ASN A 234 -2.56 11.47 10.29
C ASN A 234 -2.31 12.92 10.72
N LEU A 235 -2.23 13.86 9.78
CA LEU A 235 -2.09 15.29 10.08
C LEU A 235 -3.30 15.82 10.85
N ASP A 236 -4.53 15.46 10.43
CA ASP A 236 -5.77 15.82 11.15
C ASP A 236 -5.74 15.35 12.62
N LEU A 237 -5.20 14.17 12.89
CA LEU A 237 -5.10 13.65 14.25
C LEU A 237 -4.06 14.41 15.07
N ILE A 238 -2.93 14.76 14.49
CA ILE A 238 -1.90 15.56 15.15
C ILE A 238 -2.42 16.96 15.46
N GLU A 239 -3.10 17.60 14.52
CA GLU A 239 -3.71 18.92 14.71
C GLU A 239 -4.74 18.91 15.84
N ALA A 240 -5.59 17.90 15.91
CA ALA A 240 -6.55 17.72 17.00
C ALA A 240 -5.85 17.59 18.37
N ASP A 241 -4.80 16.77 18.46
CA ASP A 241 -4.01 16.61 19.69
C ASP A 241 -3.37 17.95 20.14
N VAL A 242 -2.79 18.71 19.22
CA VAL A 242 -2.17 20.01 19.51
C VAL A 242 -3.22 21.00 20.04
N GLN A 243 -4.41 21.03 19.45
CA GLN A 243 -5.51 21.88 19.91
C GLN A 243 -5.99 21.51 21.33
N GLU A 244 -6.15 20.20 21.61
CA GLU A 244 -6.51 19.73 22.95
C GLU A 244 -5.46 20.10 24.01
N MET A 245 -4.20 19.93 23.68
CA MET A 245 -3.10 20.34 24.58
C MET A 245 -3.09 21.85 24.83
N GLY A 246 -3.35 22.66 23.81
CA GLY A 246 -3.43 24.11 23.92
C GLY A 246 -4.57 24.57 24.84
N THR A 247 -5.75 23.99 24.68
CA THR A 247 -6.93 24.29 25.52
C THR A 247 -6.72 23.85 26.97
N ALA A 248 -6.14 22.66 27.21
CA ALA A 248 -5.82 22.17 28.54
C ALA A 248 -4.81 23.07 29.29
N LYS A 249 -3.79 23.58 28.58
CA LYS A 249 -2.81 24.52 29.11
C LYS A 249 -3.42 25.87 29.48
N ALA A 250 -4.29 26.39 28.61
CA ALA A 250 -5.01 27.66 28.86
C ALA A 250 -5.93 27.56 30.09
N ALA A 251 -6.66 26.46 30.24
CA ALA A 251 -7.51 26.21 31.40
C ALA A 251 -6.72 26.15 32.72
N ARG A 252 -5.54 25.53 32.75
CA ARG A 252 -4.66 25.47 33.91
C ARG A 252 -4.10 26.83 34.31
N SER A 253 -3.81 27.71 33.35
CA SER A 253 -3.27 29.07 33.62
C SER A 253 -4.32 30.05 34.13
N GLN A 254 -5.63 29.76 34.02
CA GLN A 254 -6.72 30.58 34.54
C GLN A 254 -7.14 30.17 35.97
N THR A 255 -6.60 29.07 36.48
CA THR A 255 -6.91 28.57 37.84
C THR A 255 -5.81 28.84 38.85
N THR A 256 -4.76 29.58 38.44
CA THR A 256 -3.65 30.05 39.30
C THR A 256 -3.72 31.55 39.45
#